data_93d6687d05f0103c158bd1e3c75a2731
#
_entry.id   93d6687d05f0103c158bd1e3c75a2731
#
_cell.length_a   1.000
_cell.length_b   1.000
_cell.length_c   1.000
_cell.angle_alpha   90.00
_cell.angle_beta   90.00
_cell.angle_gamma   90.00
#
_symmetry.space_group_name_H-M   'P 1'
#
loop_
_entity.id
_entity.type
_entity.pdbx_description
1 polymer ?
#
loop_
_entity_poly.entity_id
_entity_poly.type
_entity_poly.pdbx_seq_one_letter_code
_entity_poly.pdbx_strand_id
1 'polypeptide(L)'
;STPLQLRLAAFGKRLALGVIAICIVIFAVGVLRGESPLLMALTAISLAVAAIPEALPAVVTVLLALGARRMVAVKALVRRLPSVETLGSVTTICSDKTGTLTQNHMHAELLLAQGQRWEPGDPLPGPVHAEALRAAALCNDAARHARSDDDGAPISPSPCANPTDWQGDPTETALVLAAHAGGLDKAQLDVTTPRVQEQPFESDRKRMTTFHRCGNGGSGFVAYTKGAPESVLPRCMTPSRAFTSRM
;
A
#
# COMPACT_ATOMS: atom_id res chain seq x y z
N SER A 1 -6.84 21.72 15.05
CA SER A 1 -7.95 22.55 14.49
C SER A 1 -7.79 22.65 12.99
N THR A 2 -8.87 22.42 12.25
CA THR A 2 -8.88 22.53 10.78
C THR A 2 -8.95 24.00 10.34
N PRO A 3 -8.56 24.33 9.09
CA PRO A 3 -8.70 25.68 8.55
C PRO A 3 -10.13 26.21 8.62
N LEU A 4 -11.15 25.36 8.42
CA LEU A 4 -12.57 25.73 8.55
C LEU A 4 -12.92 26.09 10.00
N GLN A 5 -12.50 25.29 10.97
CA GLN A 5 -12.73 25.56 12.39
C GLN A 5 -12.17 26.92 12.81
N LEU A 6 -10.96 27.27 12.34
CA LEU A 6 -10.34 28.56 12.61
C LEU A 6 -11.13 29.71 11.97
N ARG A 7 -11.56 29.55 10.72
CA ARG A 7 -12.40 30.56 10.03
C ARG A 7 -13.75 30.73 10.68
N LEU A 8 -14.41 29.62 11.10
CA LEU A 8 -15.68 29.64 11.81
C LEU A 8 -15.55 30.33 13.18
N ALA A 9 -14.49 30.04 13.94
CA ALA A 9 -14.23 30.71 15.21
C ALA A 9 -14.00 32.21 15.03
N ALA A 10 -13.24 32.63 14.01
CA ALA A 10 -13.04 34.02 13.67
C ALA A 10 -14.34 34.73 13.25
N PHE A 11 -15.17 34.05 12.43
CA PHE A 11 -16.49 34.54 12.04
C PHE A 11 -17.40 34.70 13.25
N GLY A 12 -17.50 33.67 14.11
CA GLY A 12 -18.29 33.70 15.33
C GLY A 12 -17.91 34.88 16.25
N LYS A 13 -16.58 35.12 16.42
CA LYS A 13 -16.09 36.25 17.20
C LYS A 13 -16.49 37.62 16.62
N ARG A 14 -16.41 37.78 15.29
CA ARG A 14 -16.84 39.02 14.62
C ARG A 14 -18.36 39.23 14.72
N LEU A 15 -19.14 38.16 14.57
CA LEU A 15 -20.58 38.20 14.69
C LEU A 15 -20.99 38.60 16.12
N ALA A 16 -20.40 37.96 17.15
CA ALA A 16 -20.63 38.26 18.53
C ALA A 16 -20.35 39.74 18.86
N LEU A 17 -19.23 40.28 18.36
CA LEU A 17 -18.91 41.71 18.53
C LEU A 17 -19.95 42.63 17.90
N GLY A 18 -20.43 42.30 16.68
CA GLY A 18 -21.48 43.05 15.99
C GLY A 18 -22.81 43.03 16.74
N VAL A 19 -23.20 41.84 17.24
CA VAL A 19 -24.42 41.68 18.05
C VAL A 19 -24.34 42.49 19.34
N ILE A 20 -23.22 42.44 20.05
CA ILE A 20 -23.01 43.24 21.27
C ILE A 20 -23.14 44.74 20.98
N ALA A 21 -22.53 45.21 19.89
CA ALA A 21 -22.64 46.63 19.50
C ALA A 21 -24.10 47.03 19.23
N ILE A 22 -24.87 46.19 18.51
CA ILE A 22 -26.30 46.43 18.25
C ILE A 22 -27.09 46.44 19.56
N CYS A 23 -26.86 45.50 20.47
CA CYS A 23 -27.53 45.44 21.77
C CYS A 23 -27.28 46.70 22.60
N ILE A 24 -26.04 47.22 22.60
CA ILE A 24 -25.67 48.46 23.29
C ILE A 24 -26.45 49.64 22.70
N VAL A 25 -26.55 49.75 21.37
CA VAL A 25 -27.28 50.81 20.70
C VAL A 25 -28.79 50.74 21.04
N ILE A 26 -29.40 49.55 20.98
CA ILE A 26 -30.82 49.35 21.32
C ILE A 26 -31.08 49.71 22.78
N PHE A 27 -30.23 49.27 23.69
CA PHE A 27 -30.30 49.61 25.10
C PHE A 27 -30.26 51.14 25.33
N ALA A 28 -29.24 51.79 24.75
CA ALA A 28 -29.06 53.24 24.89
C ALA A 28 -30.23 54.03 24.34
N VAL A 29 -30.72 53.69 23.15
CA VAL A 29 -31.86 54.36 22.51
C VAL A 29 -33.13 54.11 23.31
N GLY A 30 -33.38 52.92 23.84
CA GLY A 30 -34.54 52.63 24.66
C GLY A 30 -34.57 53.42 25.96
N VAL A 31 -33.44 53.48 26.67
CA VAL A 31 -33.31 54.28 27.90
C VAL A 31 -33.48 55.77 27.60
N LEU A 32 -32.93 56.29 26.50
CA LEU A 32 -33.13 57.72 26.08
C LEU A 32 -34.56 58.04 25.74
N ARG A 33 -35.38 57.08 25.31
CA ARG A 33 -36.84 57.23 25.07
C ARG A 33 -37.66 57.13 26.32
N GLY A 34 -37.09 56.93 27.51
CA GLY A 34 -37.78 56.84 28.79
C GLY A 34 -38.29 55.45 29.14
N GLU A 35 -37.88 54.40 28.40
CA GLU A 35 -38.26 53.05 28.75
C GLU A 35 -37.49 52.54 30.00
N SER A 36 -38.08 51.58 30.71
CA SER A 36 -37.47 51.02 31.91
C SER A 36 -36.09 50.35 31.58
N PRO A 37 -35.01 50.75 32.28
CA PRO A 37 -33.72 50.19 32.06
C PRO A 37 -33.67 48.63 32.20
N LEU A 38 -34.49 48.10 33.12
CA LEU A 38 -34.61 46.66 33.33
C LEU A 38 -35.22 45.95 32.11
N LEU A 39 -36.27 46.53 31.53
CA LEU A 39 -36.93 46.00 30.34
C LEU A 39 -35.99 46.04 29.14
N MET A 40 -35.23 47.11 28.96
CA MET A 40 -34.26 47.25 27.87
C MET A 40 -33.07 46.28 28.04
N ALA A 41 -32.62 46.02 29.25
CA ALA A 41 -31.59 45.04 29.53
C ALA A 41 -32.07 43.61 29.19
N LEU A 42 -33.28 43.24 29.59
CA LEU A 42 -33.86 41.94 29.25
C LEU A 42 -34.03 41.76 27.73
N THR A 43 -34.47 42.82 27.03
CA THR A 43 -34.62 42.83 25.57
C THR A 43 -33.26 42.68 24.88
N ALA A 44 -32.22 43.39 25.33
CA ALA A 44 -30.88 43.30 24.78
C ALA A 44 -30.28 41.91 24.99
N ILE A 45 -30.46 41.29 26.17
CA ILE A 45 -29.98 39.92 26.45
C ILE A 45 -30.73 38.91 25.57
N SER A 46 -32.05 39.03 25.46
CA SER A 46 -32.87 38.14 24.60
C SER A 46 -32.43 38.20 23.14
N LEU A 47 -32.15 39.41 22.65
CA LEU A 47 -31.62 39.61 21.29
C LEU A 47 -30.24 39.02 21.11
N ALA A 48 -29.36 39.20 22.10
CA ALA A 48 -28.03 38.63 22.07
C ALA A 48 -28.04 37.07 21.98
N VAL A 49 -28.91 36.45 22.77
CA VAL A 49 -29.09 34.97 22.75
C VAL A 49 -29.66 34.51 21.40
N ALA A 50 -30.71 35.19 20.90
CA ALA A 50 -31.35 34.86 19.62
C ALA A 50 -30.40 35.00 18.40
N ALA A 51 -29.41 35.87 18.50
CA ALA A 51 -28.44 36.11 17.43
C ALA A 51 -27.26 35.07 17.39
N ILE A 52 -27.17 34.21 18.38
CA ILE A 52 -26.12 33.15 18.38
C ILE A 52 -26.52 32.03 17.41
N PRO A 53 -25.70 31.73 16.38
CA PRO A 53 -26.03 30.68 15.41
C PRO A 53 -25.72 29.27 15.97
N GLU A 54 -26.55 28.81 16.91
CA GLU A 54 -26.33 27.52 17.62
C GLU A 54 -26.33 26.30 16.67
N ALA A 55 -27.04 26.39 15.55
CA ALA A 55 -27.11 25.31 14.57
C ALA A 55 -25.85 25.15 13.73
N LEU A 56 -24.96 26.14 13.67
CA LEU A 56 -23.80 26.13 12.76
C LEU A 56 -22.84 24.94 13.00
N PRO A 57 -22.42 24.59 14.24
CA PRO A 57 -21.58 23.42 14.51
C PRO A 57 -22.27 22.12 14.12
N ALA A 58 -23.57 21.99 14.35
CA ALA A 58 -24.33 20.79 13.99
C ALA A 58 -24.38 20.59 12.48
N VAL A 59 -24.66 21.65 11.71
CA VAL A 59 -24.69 21.60 10.23
C VAL A 59 -23.34 21.20 9.70
N VAL A 60 -22.22 21.75 10.20
CA VAL A 60 -20.87 21.37 9.77
C VAL A 60 -20.61 19.90 10.05
N THR A 61 -20.99 19.40 11.23
CA THR A 61 -20.81 17.98 11.58
C THR A 61 -21.59 17.06 10.64
N VAL A 62 -22.85 17.41 10.32
CA VAL A 62 -23.68 16.65 9.38
C VAL A 62 -23.06 16.64 7.98
N LEU A 63 -22.59 17.80 7.49
CA LEU A 63 -21.93 17.88 6.18
C LEU A 63 -20.65 17.02 6.10
N LEU A 64 -19.83 17.05 7.15
CA LEU A 64 -18.63 16.21 7.23
C LEU A 64 -18.99 14.71 7.27
N ALA A 65 -20.05 14.34 8.00
CA ALA A 65 -20.53 12.95 8.06
C ALA A 65 -21.06 12.47 6.69
N LEU A 66 -21.79 13.31 5.96
CA LEU A 66 -22.22 13.01 4.60
C LEU A 66 -21.04 12.88 3.63
N GLY A 67 -20.03 13.74 3.77
CA GLY A 67 -18.77 13.64 3.02
C GLY A 67 -18.05 12.32 3.30
N ALA A 68 -17.90 11.93 4.56
CA ALA A 68 -17.31 10.66 4.97
C ALA A 68 -18.09 9.46 4.39
N ARG A 69 -19.42 9.49 4.41
CA ARG A 69 -20.25 8.43 3.81
C ARG A 69 -20.02 8.28 2.30
N ARG A 70 -19.85 9.38 1.57
CA ARG A 70 -19.51 9.34 0.13
C ARG A 70 -18.14 8.73 -0.11
N MET A 71 -17.15 9.02 0.75
CA MET A 71 -15.82 8.44 0.65
C MET A 71 -15.83 6.92 0.89
N VAL A 72 -16.62 6.44 1.85
CA VAL A 72 -16.79 4.98 2.08
C VAL A 72 -17.34 4.28 0.85
N ALA A 73 -18.25 4.91 0.10
CA ALA A 73 -18.81 4.36 -1.13
C ALA A 73 -17.74 4.09 -2.21
N VAL A 74 -16.64 4.83 -2.19
CA VAL A 74 -15.46 4.63 -3.06
C VAL A 74 -14.32 3.89 -2.35
N LYS A 75 -14.63 3.13 -1.28
CA LYS A 75 -13.68 2.34 -0.47
C LYS A 75 -12.60 3.15 0.24
N ALA A 76 -12.78 4.46 0.40
CA ALA A 76 -11.88 5.32 1.17
C ALA A 76 -12.39 5.42 2.62
N LEU A 77 -11.67 4.77 3.56
CA LEU A 77 -12.02 4.77 4.98
C LEU A 77 -11.49 6.01 5.69
N VAL A 78 -12.40 6.77 6.29
CA VAL A 78 -12.07 7.97 7.06
C VAL A 78 -12.09 7.66 8.56
N ARG A 79 -10.96 7.80 9.23
CA ARG A 79 -10.84 7.59 10.68
C ARG A 79 -11.22 8.83 11.51
N ARG A 80 -11.10 10.02 10.93
CA ARG A 80 -11.39 11.31 11.60
C ARG A 80 -12.19 12.19 10.68
N LEU A 81 -13.38 12.64 11.10
CA LEU A 81 -14.23 13.51 10.30
C LEU A 81 -13.53 14.79 9.78
N PRO A 82 -12.68 15.48 10.57
CA PRO A 82 -11.96 16.64 10.07
C PRO A 82 -11.05 16.37 8.88
N SER A 83 -10.62 15.11 8.67
CA SER A 83 -9.78 14.75 7.53
C SER A 83 -10.50 14.87 6.18
N VAL A 84 -11.84 14.78 6.17
CA VAL A 84 -12.66 14.96 4.97
C VAL A 84 -12.54 16.39 4.45
N GLU A 85 -12.57 17.38 5.36
CA GLU A 85 -12.37 18.79 5.03
C GLU A 85 -10.98 19.05 4.48
N THR A 86 -9.95 18.53 5.19
CA THR A 86 -8.55 18.71 4.78
C THR A 86 -8.33 18.13 3.38
N LEU A 87 -8.88 16.93 3.11
CA LEU A 87 -8.76 16.30 1.79
C LEU A 87 -9.46 17.12 0.69
N GLY A 88 -10.63 17.71 1.00
CA GLY A 88 -11.36 18.55 0.05
C GLY A 88 -10.70 19.91 -0.24
N SER A 89 -9.74 20.35 0.57
CA SER A 89 -9.05 21.63 0.46
C SER A 89 -7.60 21.53 -0.03
N VAL A 90 -7.11 20.31 -0.35
CA VAL A 90 -5.75 20.14 -0.88
C VAL A 90 -5.60 20.71 -2.28
N THR A 91 -4.49 21.37 -2.52
CA THR A 91 -4.12 21.93 -3.83
C THR A 91 -3.03 21.10 -4.52
N THR A 92 -2.34 20.26 -3.77
CA THR A 92 -1.24 19.43 -4.26
C THR A 92 -1.35 18.04 -3.66
N ILE A 93 -1.25 17.01 -4.51
CA ILE A 93 -1.25 15.61 -4.12
C ILE A 93 0.13 15.04 -4.41
N CYS A 94 0.83 14.61 -3.34
CA CYS A 94 2.07 13.86 -3.46
C CYS A 94 1.73 12.37 -3.33
N SER A 95 2.00 11.60 -4.39
CA SER A 95 1.75 10.17 -4.42
C SER A 95 3.05 9.41 -4.57
N ASP A 96 3.24 8.38 -3.76
CA ASP A 96 4.31 7.42 -3.98
C ASP A 96 3.97 6.56 -5.22
N LYS A 97 5.01 6.11 -5.94
CA LYS A 97 4.84 5.28 -7.12
C LYS A 97 4.44 3.85 -6.75
N THR A 98 5.19 3.23 -5.84
CA THR A 98 5.09 1.79 -5.57
C THR A 98 3.91 1.48 -4.65
N GLY A 99 3.01 0.60 -5.10
CA GLY A 99 1.82 0.20 -4.35
C GLY A 99 0.68 1.24 -4.32
N THR A 100 0.89 2.42 -4.95
CA THR A 100 -0.14 3.45 -5.07
C THR A 100 -0.51 3.69 -6.53
N LEU A 101 0.47 4.01 -7.38
CA LEU A 101 0.29 4.15 -8.84
C LEU A 101 0.52 2.82 -9.56
N THR A 102 1.21 1.89 -8.93
CA THR A 102 1.45 0.54 -9.43
C THR A 102 0.79 -0.48 -8.50
N GLN A 103 0.51 -1.66 -9.00
CA GLN A 103 -0.09 -2.75 -8.24
C GLN A 103 0.91 -3.46 -7.30
N ASN A 104 2.16 -3.01 -7.25
CA ASN A 104 3.26 -3.65 -6.52
C ASN A 104 3.45 -5.14 -6.89
N HIS A 105 3.10 -5.50 -8.11
CA HIS A 105 3.38 -6.81 -8.69
C HIS A 105 4.57 -6.71 -9.61
N MET A 106 5.48 -7.65 -9.48
CA MET A 106 6.61 -7.82 -10.39
C MET A 106 6.36 -9.03 -11.30
N HIS A 107 6.86 -8.94 -12.52
CA HIS A 107 6.85 -10.03 -13.49
C HIS A 107 8.27 -10.23 -14.04
N ALA A 108 8.66 -11.47 -14.23
CA ALA A 108 9.84 -11.79 -15.01
C ALA A 108 9.45 -11.72 -16.49
N GLU A 109 9.95 -10.71 -17.20
CA GLU A 109 9.67 -10.56 -18.64
C GLU A 109 10.61 -11.39 -19.50
N LEU A 110 11.86 -11.54 -19.06
CA LEU A 110 12.91 -12.16 -19.84
C LEU A 110 13.92 -12.88 -18.97
N LEU A 111 14.25 -14.13 -19.34
CA LEU A 111 15.40 -14.86 -18.83
C LEU A 111 16.47 -14.95 -19.91
N LEU A 112 17.65 -14.48 -19.61
CA LEU A 112 18.83 -14.59 -20.49
C LEU A 112 19.82 -15.58 -19.91
N ALA A 113 20.09 -16.65 -20.64
CA ALA A 113 21.10 -17.64 -20.27
C ALA A 113 21.89 -18.10 -21.52
N GLN A 114 23.21 -18.15 -21.43
CA GLN A 114 24.10 -18.50 -22.54
C GLN A 114 23.85 -17.72 -23.84
N GLY A 115 23.44 -16.44 -23.73
CA GLY A 115 23.13 -15.59 -24.89
C GLY A 115 21.80 -15.86 -25.57
N GLN A 116 21.02 -16.84 -25.10
CA GLN A 116 19.68 -17.13 -25.56
C GLN A 116 18.64 -16.49 -24.64
N ARG A 117 17.59 -15.94 -25.24
CA ARG A 117 16.45 -15.31 -24.55
C ARG A 117 15.32 -16.31 -24.41
N TRP A 118 14.63 -16.24 -23.28
CA TRP A 118 13.39 -16.96 -23.04
C TRP A 118 12.39 -16.05 -22.37
N GLU A 119 11.16 -16.06 -22.83
CA GLU A 119 10.02 -15.33 -22.24
C GLU A 119 9.08 -16.33 -21.59
N PRO A 120 8.45 -15.97 -20.44
CA PRO A 120 7.51 -16.86 -19.77
C PRO A 120 6.33 -17.22 -20.67
N GLY A 121 6.13 -18.54 -20.88
CA GLY A 121 5.12 -19.08 -21.80
C GLY A 121 5.69 -19.68 -23.08
N ASP A 122 6.95 -19.39 -23.41
CA ASP A 122 7.63 -20.01 -24.54
C ASP A 122 8.19 -21.39 -24.15
N PRO A 123 8.44 -22.29 -25.11
CA PRO A 123 9.21 -23.50 -24.88
C PRO A 123 10.62 -23.18 -24.37
N LEU A 124 11.09 -23.92 -23.37
CA LEU A 124 12.44 -23.73 -22.83
C LEU A 124 13.51 -24.03 -23.89
N PRO A 125 14.46 -23.09 -24.14
CA PRO A 125 15.51 -23.31 -25.17
C PRO A 125 16.48 -24.42 -24.83
N GLY A 126 16.66 -24.75 -23.55
CA GLY A 126 17.61 -25.80 -23.18
C GLY A 126 17.77 -25.98 -21.65
N PRO A 127 18.65 -26.92 -21.26
CA PRO A 127 18.80 -27.32 -19.86
C PRO A 127 19.30 -26.19 -18.95
N VAL A 128 20.04 -25.23 -19.49
CA VAL A 128 20.59 -24.11 -18.71
C VAL A 128 19.46 -23.16 -18.25
N HIS A 129 18.43 -22.95 -19.10
CA HIS A 129 17.26 -22.17 -18.72
C HIS A 129 16.43 -22.89 -17.68
N ALA A 130 16.28 -24.24 -17.82
CA ALA A 130 15.58 -25.04 -16.82
C ALA A 130 16.31 -24.98 -15.46
N GLU A 131 17.66 -25.04 -15.45
CA GLU A 131 18.43 -24.92 -14.22
C GLU A 131 18.39 -23.54 -13.59
N ALA A 132 18.37 -22.47 -14.40
CA ALA A 132 18.19 -21.09 -13.91
C ALA A 132 16.81 -20.89 -13.27
N LEU A 133 15.76 -21.44 -13.86
CA LEU A 133 14.41 -21.41 -13.30
C LEU A 133 14.29 -22.29 -12.05
N ARG A 134 14.98 -23.43 -12.00
CA ARG A 134 15.09 -24.26 -10.79
C ARG A 134 15.75 -23.48 -9.64
N ALA A 135 16.84 -22.78 -9.93
CA ALA A 135 17.49 -21.90 -8.95
C ALA A 135 16.55 -20.77 -8.49
N ALA A 136 15.80 -20.18 -9.41
CA ALA A 136 14.81 -19.14 -9.10
C ALA A 136 13.67 -19.63 -8.19
N ALA A 137 13.24 -20.89 -8.34
CA ALA A 137 12.22 -21.49 -7.50
C ALA A 137 12.75 -21.96 -6.13
N LEU A 138 13.95 -22.56 -6.08
CA LEU A 138 14.51 -23.16 -4.87
C LEU A 138 15.20 -22.13 -3.96
N CYS A 139 15.94 -21.16 -4.54
CA CYS A 139 16.50 -20.03 -3.78
C CYS A 139 15.44 -18.94 -3.57
N ASN A 140 14.36 -19.26 -2.86
CA ASN A 140 13.15 -18.44 -2.82
C ASN A 140 12.30 -18.76 -1.60
N ASP A 141 11.84 -17.73 -0.89
CA ASP A 141 11.03 -17.83 0.34
C ASP A 141 9.55 -17.61 0.09
N ALA A 142 9.12 -17.33 -1.15
CA ALA A 142 7.72 -17.23 -1.47
C ALA A 142 6.99 -18.55 -1.21
N ALA A 143 5.89 -18.46 -0.45
CA ALA A 143 5.04 -19.58 -0.08
C ALA A 143 3.68 -19.47 -0.77
N ARG A 144 3.10 -20.62 -1.11
CA ARG A 144 1.74 -20.66 -1.65
C ARG A 144 0.74 -20.40 -0.54
N HIS A 145 -0.21 -19.50 -0.77
CA HIS A 145 -1.35 -19.33 0.14
C HIS A 145 -2.14 -20.63 0.21
N ALA A 146 -2.28 -21.20 1.41
CA ALA A 146 -3.28 -22.20 1.66
C ALA A 146 -4.65 -21.50 1.59
N ARG A 147 -5.34 -21.55 0.46
CA ARG A 147 -6.76 -21.21 0.40
C ARG A 147 -7.49 -22.27 1.23
N SER A 148 -7.97 -21.90 2.39
CA SER A 148 -9.05 -22.59 3.06
C SER A 148 -10.33 -22.05 2.43
N ASP A 149 -10.95 -22.81 1.54
CA ASP A 149 -12.35 -22.59 1.26
C ASP A 149 -13.13 -22.96 2.54
N ASP A 150 -14.17 -22.21 2.85
CA ASP A 150 -15.05 -22.43 4.00
C ASP A 150 -15.68 -23.85 4.02
N ASP A 151 -15.52 -24.63 2.95
CA ASP A 151 -16.08 -25.98 2.77
C ASP A 151 -15.07 -27.14 2.97
N GLY A 152 -13.82 -26.87 3.38
CA GLY A 152 -12.85 -27.92 3.78
C GLY A 152 -12.40 -28.90 2.69
N ALA A 153 -12.68 -28.66 1.43
CA ALA A 153 -12.23 -29.50 0.33
C ALA A 153 -10.81 -29.12 -0.13
N PRO A 154 -9.88 -30.06 -0.31
CA PRO A 154 -8.57 -29.78 -0.88
C PRO A 154 -8.75 -29.33 -2.33
N ILE A 155 -8.39 -28.06 -2.61
CA ILE A 155 -8.48 -27.52 -3.96
C ILE A 155 -7.42 -28.22 -4.81
N SER A 156 -7.89 -28.83 -5.90
CA SER A 156 -7.05 -29.33 -6.97
C SER A 156 -6.10 -28.21 -7.47
N PRO A 157 -4.81 -28.45 -7.67
CA PRO A 157 -3.90 -27.43 -8.16
C PRO A 157 -4.38 -26.92 -9.52
N SER A 158 -4.84 -25.68 -9.56
CA SER A 158 -5.15 -25.01 -10.82
C SER A 158 -3.89 -24.93 -11.66
N PRO A 159 -3.94 -25.31 -12.93
CA PRO A 159 -2.78 -25.23 -13.82
C PRO A 159 -2.29 -23.80 -14.10
N CYS A 160 -3.10 -22.80 -13.71
CA CYS A 160 -2.74 -21.39 -13.86
C CYS A 160 -2.40 -20.84 -12.48
N ALA A 161 -1.12 -20.64 -12.17
CA ALA A 161 -0.68 -19.95 -10.96
C ALA A 161 -1.00 -18.46 -11.10
N ASN A 162 -1.98 -17.99 -10.31
CA ASN A 162 -2.23 -16.56 -10.22
C ASN A 162 -1.19 -15.90 -9.28
N PRO A 163 -0.76 -14.67 -9.57
CA PRO A 163 0.13 -13.91 -8.69
C PRO A 163 -0.41 -13.79 -7.25
N THR A 164 -1.74 -13.78 -7.09
CA THR A 164 -2.42 -13.69 -5.80
C THR A 164 -2.36 -14.98 -4.97
N ASP A 165 -1.96 -16.10 -5.55
CA ASP A 165 -1.85 -17.39 -4.84
C ASP A 165 -0.54 -17.52 -4.06
N TRP A 166 0.39 -16.57 -4.23
CA TRP A 166 1.70 -16.56 -3.61
C TRP A 166 1.86 -15.41 -2.63
N GLN A 167 2.42 -15.70 -1.46
CA GLN A 167 2.80 -14.74 -0.43
C GLN A 167 4.33 -14.68 -0.32
N GLY A 168 4.87 -13.46 -0.36
CA GLY A 168 6.31 -13.23 -0.26
C GLY A 168 6.69 -11.87 -0.83
N ASP A 169 8.00 -11.65 -0.95
CA ASP A 169 8.52 -10.47 -1.65
C ASP A 169 8.07 -10.49 -3.12
N PRO A 170 7.68 -9.34 -3.70
CA PRO A 170 7.24 -9.27 -5.09
C PRO A 170 8.26 -9.84 -6.10
N THR A 171 9.56 -9.67 -5.85
CA THR A 171 10.63 -10.21 -6.68
C THR A 171 10.64 -11.74 -6.61
N GLU A 172 10.49 -12.30 -5.42
CA GLU A 172 10.47 -13.74 -5.21
C GLU A 172 9.24 -14.39 -5.82
N THR A 173 8.09 -13.76 -5.67
CA THR A 173 6.85 -14.20 -6.29
C THR A 173 6.96 -14.22 -7.81
N ALA A 174 7.56 -13.17 -8.43
CA ALA A 174 7.79 -13.13 -9.87
C ALA A 174 8.70 -14.28 -10.37
N LEU A 175 9.73 -14.61 -9.61
CA LEU A 175 10.65 -15.70 -9.94
C LEU A 175 9.96 -17.08 -9.88
N VAL A 176 9.12 -17.33 -8.86
CA VAL A 176 8.36 -18.59 -8.76
C VAL A 176 7.35 -18.70 -9.89
N LEU A 177 6.66 -17.61 -10.26
CA LEU A 177 5.72 -17.60 -11.38
C LEU A 177 6.43 -17.86 -12.72
N ALA A 178 7.65 -17.31 -12.91
CA ALA A 178 8.46 -17.60 -14.09
C ALA A 178 8.88 -19.09 -14.13
N ALA A 179 9.27 -19.65 -13.00
CA ALA A 179 9.60 -21.08 -12.92
C ALA A 179 8.38 -21.96 -13.24
N HIS A 180 7.21 -21.59 -12.75
CA HIS A 180 5.96 -22.28 -13.05
C HIS A 180 5.60 -22.19 -14.54
N ALA A 181 5.74 -21.00 -15.16
CA ALA A 181 5.55 -20.83 -16.60
C ALA A 181 6.53 -21.68 -17.43
N GLY A 182 7.73 -21.95 -16.92
CA GLY A 182 8.70 -22.89 -17.49
C GLY A 182 8.44 -24.37 -17.16
N GLY A 183 7.29 -24.72 -16.55
CA GLY A 183 6.89 -26.09 -16.23
C GLY A 183 7.48 -26.64 -14.94
N LEU A 184 8.05 -25.79 -14.07
CA LEU A 184 8.63 -26.20 -12.78
C LEU A 184 7.69 -25.83 -11.62
N ASP A 185 7.24 -26.83 -10.86
CA ASP A 185 6.44 -26.61 -9.66
C ASP A 185 7.36 -26.56 -8.42
N LYS A 186 7.38 -25.41 -7.72
CA LYS A 186 8.16 -25.23 -6.51
C LYS A 186 7.84 -26.27 -5.45
N ALA A 187 6.58 -26.65 -5.24
CA ALA A 187 6.21 -27.64 -4.23
C ALA A 187 6.82 -29.02 -4.52
N GLN A 188 6.83 -29.43 -5.79
CA GLN A 188 7.50 -30.67 -6.20
C GLN A 188 9.02 -30.57 -6.07
N LEU A 189 9.59 -29.42 -6.40
CA LEU A 189 11.04 -29.19 -6.25
C LEU A 189 11.47 -29.22 -4.79
N ASP A 190 10.71 -28.65 -3.87
CA ASP A 190 11.00 -28.65 -2.44
C ASP A 190 10.98 -30.08 -1.84
N VAL A 191 10.13 -30.96 -2.37
CA VAL A 191 10.11 -32.39 -1.98
C VAL A 191 11.28 -33.16 -2.56
N THR A 192 11.59 -32.96 -3.83
CA THR A 192 12.67 -33.70 -4.52
C THR A 192 14.08 -33.21 -4.21
N THR A 193 14.18 -31.93 -3.86
CA THR A 193 15.45 -31.24 -3.59
C THR A 193 15.33 -30.38 -2.33
N PRO A 194 15.17 -31.03 -1.15
CA PRO A 194 14.84 -30.32 0.08
C PRO A 194 15.96 -29.36 0.51
N ARG A 195 15.57 -28.16 0.97
CA ARG A 195 16.46 -27.17 1.55
C ARG A 195 17.00 -27.69 2.90
N VAL A 196 18.31 -27.66 3.07
CA VAL A 196 18.97 -28.10 4.31
C VAL A 196 19.58 -26.94 5.09
N GLN A 197 19.98 -25.88 4.41
CA GLN A 197 20.55 -24.69 5.01
C GLN A 197 20.34 -23.48 4.11
N GLU A 198 20.41 -22.29 4.70
CA GLU A 198 20.35 -21.04 3.95
C GLU A 198 21.30 -20.00 4.53
N GLN A 199 21.71 -19.09 3.66
CA GLN A 199 22.24 -17.79 4.01
C GLN A 199 21.25 -16.75 3.49
N PRO A 200 20.47 -16.11 4.38
CA PRO A 200 19.41 -15.19 3.97
C PRO A 200 19.97 -13.98 3.21
N PHE A 201 19.08 -13.25 2.56
CA PHE A 201 19.46 -12.02 1.90
C PHE A 201 19.95 -10.98 2.91
N GLU A 202 21.11 -10.41 2.63
CA GLU A 202 21.66 -9.28 3.38
C GLU A 202 22.01 -8.15 2.42
N SER A 203 21.67 -6.93 2.78
CA SER A 203 21.88 -5.73 1.96
C SER A 203 23.37 -5.49 1.66
N ASP A 204 24.26 -5.81 2.60
CA ASP A 204 25.70 -5.66 2.43
C ASP A 204 26.27 -6.68 1.44
N ARG A 205 25.77 -7.91 1.47
CA ARG A 205 26.17 -8.98 0.57
C ARG A 205 25.43 -8.92 -0.77
N LYS A 206 24.25 -8.30 -0.83
CA LYS A 206 23.35 -8.18 -1.97
C LYS A 206 23.02 -9.53 -2.63
N ARG A 207 23.00 -10.61 -1.87
CA ARG A 207 22.70 -11.97 -2.34
C ARG A 207 22.17 -12.87 -1.24
N MET A 208 21.43 -13.89 -1.67
CA MET A 208 20.92 -14.99 -0.86
C MET A 208 21.47 -16.30 -1.42
N THR A 209 21.74 -17.28 -0.56
CA THR A 209 22.18 -18.62 -0.97
C THR A 209 21.39 -19.66 -0.20
N THR A 210 20.88 -20.67 -0.89
CA THR A 210 20.22 -21.83 -0.29
C THR A 210 20.96 -23.10 -0.66
N PHE A 211 21.07 -24.02 0.30
CA PHE A 211 21.73 -25.31 0.14
C PHE A 211 20.67 -26.40 0.15
N HIS A 212 20.75 -27.27 -0.82
CA HIS A 212 19.76 -28.34 -1.02
C HIS A 212 20.45 -29.69 -1.13
N ARG A 213 19.76 -30.74 -0.67
CA ARG A 213 20.23 -32.12 -0.87
C ARG A 213 19.87 -32.53 -2.30
N CYS A 214 20.84 -33.12 -3.02
CA CYS A 214 20.55 -33.67 -4.35
C CYS A 214 19.53 -34.80 -4.25
N GLY A 215 18.45 -34.70 -5.04
CA GLY A 215 17.45 -35.76 -5.17
C GLY A 215 18.01 -37.03 -5.81
N ASN A 216 17.23 -38.09 -5.86
CA ASN A 216 17.56 -39.36 -6.52
C ASN A 216 18.73 -40.18 -5.93
N GLY A 217 18.88 -40.19 -4.58
CA GLY A 217 19.88 -41.09 -3.92
C GLY A 217 21.32 -40.63 -4.03
N GLY A 218 21.57 -39.46 -4.61
CA GLY A 218 22.90 -38.86 -4.65
C GLY A 218 23.32 -38.35 -3.25
N SER A 219 24.54 -38.64 -2.81
CA SER A 219 25.09 -38.17 -1.53
C SER A 219 25.62 -36.73 -1.59
N GLY A 220 25.18 -35.91 -2.55
CA GLY A 220 25.68 -34.56 -2.80
C GLY A 220 24.74 -33.44 -2.33
N PHE A 221 25.29 -32.23 -2.30
CA PHE A 221 24.55 -31.00 -2.07
C PHE A 221 24.71 -30.07 -3.27
N VAL A 222 23.68 -29.31 -3.56
CA VAL A 222 23.70 -28.23 -4.54
C VAL A 222 23.39 -26.92 -3.82
N ALA A 223 24.11 -25.87 -4.20
CA ALA A 223 23.85 -24.52 -3.68
C ALA A 223 23.35 -23.60 -4.80
N TYR A 224 22.24 -22.93 -4.56
CA TYR A 224 21.71 -21.92 -5.46
C TYR A 224 21.90 -20.55 -4.85
N THR A 225 22.40 -19.62 -5.65
CA THR A 225 22.61 -18.24 -5.23
C THR A 225 21.88 -17.29 -6.16
N LYS A 226 21.09 -16.38 -5.60
CA LYS A 226 20.48 -15.24 -6.30
C LYS A 226 20.97 -13.95 -5.70
N GLY A 227 21.07 -12.88 -6.49
CA GLY A 227 21.46 -11.57 -6.00
C GLY A 227 21.81 -10.60 -7.12
N ALA A 228 22.30 -9.43 -6.72
CA ALA A 228 22.72 -8.41 -7.64
C ALA A 228 23.91 -8.91 -8.52
N PRO A 229 23.91 -8.57 -9.83
CA PRO A 229 24.96 -9.03 -10.76
C PRO A 229 26.36 -8.72 -10.28
N GLU A 230 26.59 -7.53 -9.74
CA GLU A 230 27.87 -7.08 -9.20
C GLU A 230 28.35 -7.93 -8.01
N SER A 231 27.43 -8.59 -7.31
CA SER A 231 27.76 -9.47 -6.19
C SER A 231 27.95 -10.93 -6.60
N VAL A 232 27.24 -11.41 -7.62
CA VAL A 232 27.24 -12.82 -8.03
C VAL A 232 28.29 -13.08 -9.11
N LEU A 233 28.38 -12.24 -10.15
CA LEU A 233 29.28 -12.45 -11.31
C LEU A 233 30.77 -12.62 -10.94
N PRO A 234 31.36 -11.85 -10.01
CA PRO A 234 32.75 -12.00 -9.63
C PRO A 234 33.08 -13.37 -8.99
N ARG A 235 32.02 -14.10 -8.57
CA ARG A 235 32.17 -15.44 -7.93
C ARG A 235 31.92 -16.58 -8.89
N CYS A 236 31.52 -16.26 -10.13
CA CYS A 236 31.41 -17.29 -11.18
C CYS A 236 32.78 -17.61 -11.75
N MET A 237 33.07 -18.91 -11.92
CA MET A 237 34.37 -19.36 -12.48
C MET A 237 34.58 -18.94 -13.93
N THR A 238 33.49 -18.72 -14.68
CA THR A 238 33.53 -18.26 -16.08
C THR A 238 32.47 -17.18 -16.28
N PRO A 239 32.75 -15.90 -15.98
CA PRO A 239 31.82 -14.84 -16.29
C PRO A 239 31.65 -14.75 -17.80
N SER A 240 30.44 -14.88 -18.31
CA SER A 240 30.18 -14.76 -19.74
C SER A 240 30.55 -13.34 -20.19
N ARG A 241 31.44 -13.22 -21.19
CA ARG A 241 31.88 -11.94 -21.77
C ARG A 241 30.72 -11.05 -22.29
N ALA A 242 29.56 -11.65 -22.52
CA ALA A 242 28.37 -10.93 -23.02
C ALA A 242 27.76 -9.98 -21.99
N PHE A 243 28.00 -10.17 -20.69
CA PHE A 243 27.42 -9.33 -19.64
C PHE A 243 28.26 -8.08 -19.32
N THR A 244 29.58 -8.11 -19.60
CA THR A 244 30.50 -7.01 -19.30
C THR A 244 30.51 -5.87 -20.35
N SER A 245 29.85 -6.03 -21.49
CA SER A 245 29.90 -5.05 -22.60
C SER A 245 28.71 -4.10 -22.71
N ARG A 246 27.75 -4.13 -21.73
CA ARG A 246 26.54 -3.29 -21.76
C ARG A 246 26.20 -2.60 -20.43
N MET A 247 27.18 -2.38 -19.54
CA MET A 247 27.06 -1.43 -18.42
C MET A 247 27.70 -0.09 -18.77
#